data_cc870fc6f9c50d051c623dafa0efe878
#
_entry.id   cc870fc6f9c50d051c623dafa0efe878
#
_cell.length_a   1.000
_cell.length_b   1.000
_cell.length_c   1.000
_cell.angle_alpha   90.00
_cell.angle_beta   90.00
_cell.angle_gamma   90.00
#
_symmetry.space_group_name_H-M   'P 1'
#
loop_
_entity.id
_entity.type
_entity.pdbx_description
1 polymer ?
#
loop_
_entity_poly.entity_id
_entity_poly.type
_entity_poly.pdbx_seq_one_letter_code
_entity_poly.pdbx_strand_id
1 'polypeptide(L)'
;PESWAWCRGYSCFEGLGSTKPQGDFFDYIDIDAIDNRLHCIKDAKHLPVSDAPSRASRAVKDGSVLFSLVRPYLENIALVEEKHSNCIASTGFYVCNSNGVLLPEFMFFLMISGYVVNGLNQYMKGDNSPSISKDNIENWLYPVPPIGEQQTICAKLKTVFTLVENVEKSLN
;
A
#
# COMPACT_ATOMS: atom_id res chain seq x y z
N PRO A 1 11.95 -5.52 20.46
CA PRO A 1 12.63 -6.79 20.80
C PRO A 1 14.06 -6.79 20.28
N GLU A 2 14.98 -7.46 20.96
CA GLU A 2 16.39 -7.53 20.56
C GLU A 2 16.63 -8.23 19.22
N SER A 3 15.68 -9.08 18.80
CA SER A 3 15.71 -9.79 17.52
C SER A 3 15.28 -8.94 16.32
N TRP A 4 14.75 -7.73 16.54
CA TRP A 4 14.25 -6.87 15.47
C TRP A 4 15.33 -5.89 14.99
N ALA A 5 15.45 -5.75 13.67
CA ALA A 5 16.25 -4.70 13.05
C ALA A 5 15.38 -3.49 12.70
N TRP A 6 16.00 -2.31 12.59
CA TRP A 6 15.38 -1.10 12.07
C TRP A 6 16.04 -0.73 10.75
N CYS A 7 15.26 -0.76 9.68
CA CYS A 7 15.76 -0.49 8.33
C CYS A 7 15.05 0.70 7.69
N ARG A 8 15.76 1.44 6.86
CA ARG A 8 15.14 2.48 6.02
C ARG A 8 14.34 1.83 4.90
N GLY A 9 13.29 2.52 4.44
CA GLY A 9 12.43 2.03 3.36
C GLY A 9 13.19 1.66 2.08
N TYR A 10 14.20 2.43 1.69
CA TYR A 10 15.04 2.10 0.54
C TYR A 10 15.82 0.77 0.68
N SER A 11 15.95 0.23 1.88
CA SER A 11 16.53 -1.10 2.15
C SER A 11 15.48 -2.22 2.26
N CYS A 12 14.19 -1.87 2.36
CA CYS A 12 13.07 -2.81 2.53
C CYS A 12 12.25 -2.98 1.25
N PHE A 13 12.25 -1.97 0.38
CA PHE A 13 11.43 -1.94 -0.82
C PHE A 13 12.27 -1.97 -2.08
N GLU A 14 11.73 -2.60 -3.11
CA GLU A 14 12.26 -2.46 -4.47
C GLU A 14 12.08 -1.01 -4.96
N GLY A 15 12.90 -0.60 -5.92
CA GLY A 15 12.70 0.69 -6.60
C GLY A 15 11.33 0.76 -7.28
N LEU A 16 10.75 1.96 -7.35
CA LEU A 16 9.45 2.16 -7.98
C LEU A 16 9.48 1.77 -9.46
N GLY A 17 8.68 0.78 -9.80
CA GLY A 17 8.45 0.39 -11.20
C GLY A 17 7.63 1.45 -11.95
N SER A 18 8.00 1.72 -13.19
CA SER A 18 7.23 2.56 -14.11
C SER A 18 6.80 1.72 -15.31
N THR A 19 5.56 1.92 -15.74
CA THR A 19 4.99 1.28 -16.92
C THR A 19 4.09 2.26 -17.67
N LYS A 20 3.66 1.87 -18.85
CA LYS A 20 2.66 2.61 -19.62
C LYS A 20 1.53 1.67 -20.02
N PRO A 21 0.28 2.15 -20.07
CA PRO A 21 -0.81 1.38 -20.65
C PRO A 21 -0.47 0.91 -22.05
N GLN A 22 -0.84 -0.34 -22.37
CA GLN A 22 -0.61 -0.98 -23.67
C GLN A 22 -1.87 -1.72 -24.13
N GLY A 23 -1.97 -2.01 -25.42
CA GLY A 23 -3.13 -2.65 -26.02
C GLY A 23 -4.28 -1.68 -26.25
N ASP A 24 -5.50 -2.17 -26.27
CA ASP A 24 -6.71 -1.36 -26.48
C ASP A 24 -7.28 -0.82 -25.18
N PHE A 25 -7.23 -1.60 -24.11
CA PHE A 25 -7.76 -1.32 -22.78
C PHE A 25 -6.76 -1.70 -21.69
N PHE A 26 -6.92 -1.09 -20.52
CA PHE A 26 -6.18 -1.43 -19.31
C PHE A 26 -7.00 -1.16 -18.05
N ASP A 27 -6.63 -1.78 -16.94
CA ASP A 27 -7.27 -1.58 -15.65
C ASP A 27 -6.44 -0.59 -14.80
N TYR A 28 -7.09 0.48 -14.37
CA TYR A 28 -6.46 1.60 -13.69
C TYR A 28 -6.91 1.69 -12.22
N ILE A 29 -5.94 1.76 -11.32
CA ILE A 29 -6.16 2.00 -9.90
C ILE A 29 -5.79 3.44 -9.57
N ASP A 30 -6.80 4.30 -9.39
CA ASP A 30 -6.62 5.63 -8.82
C ASP A 30 -6.92 5.63 -7.31
N ILE A 31 -6.70 6.76 -6.64
CA ILE A 31 -6.87 6.86 -5.18
C ILE A 31 -8.31 6.56 -4.76
N ASP A 32 -9.28 6.95 -5.57
CA ASP A 32 -10.72 6.69 -5.35
C ASP A 32 -11.13 5.22 -5.51
N ALA A 33 -10.25 4.38 -6.09
CA ALA A 33 -10.45 2.94 -6.19
C ALA A 33 -10.25 2.20 -4.85
N ILE A 34 -9.70 2.87 -3.83
CA ILE A 34 -9.43 2.24 -2.54
C ILE A 34 -10.59 2.44 -1.57
N ASP A 35 -11.01 1.36 -0.93
CA ASP A 35 -11.80 1.41 0.29
C ASP A 35 -10.84 1.55 1.47
N ASN A 36 -10.81 2.74 2.06
CA ASN A 36 -9.87 3.06 3.15
C ASN A 36 -10.29 2.54 4.53
N ARG A 37 -11.49 1.98 4.65
CA ARG A 37 -11.94 1.29 5.87
C ARG A 37 -11.55 -0.19 5.85
N LEU A 38 -11.70 -0.81 4.67
CA LEU A 38 -11.37 -2.21 4.45
C LEU A 38 -9.94 -2.41 3.95
N HIS A 39 -9.25 -1.33 3.60
CA HIS A 39 -7.90 -1.34 3.05
C HIS A 39 -7.74 -2.27 1.84
N CYS A 40 -8.72 -2.22 0.93
CA CYS A 40 -8.76 -3.05 -0.27
C CYS A 40 -9.04 -2.23 -1.54
N ILE A 41 -8.73 -2.81 -2.69
CA ILE A 41 -9.09 -2.24 -3.99
C ILE A 41 -10.54 -2.67 -4.27
N LYS A 42 -11.47 -1.71 -4.26
CA LYS A 42 -12.90 -1.96 -4.47
C LYS A 42 -13.29 -1.94 -5.95
N ASP A 43 -12.68 -1.05 -6.76
CA ASP A 43 -13.10 -0.82 -8.14
C ASP A 43 -11.96 -0.25 -8.99
N ALA A 44 -11.29 -1.10 -9.77
CA ALA A 44 -10.32 -0.68 -10.79
C ALA A 44 -11.07 -0.25 -12.06
N LYS A 45 -10.74 0.92 -12.60
CA LYS A 45 -11.41 1.48 -13.79
C LYS A 45 -10.89 0.80 -15.05
N HIS A 46 -11.78 0.19 -15.83
CA HIS A 46 -11.44 -0.35 -17.15
C HIS A 46 -11.50 0.78 -18.19
N LEU A 47 -10.37 1.20 -18.71
CA LEU A 47 -10.22 2.37 -19.57
C LEU A 47 -9.60 2.01 -20.92
N PRO A 48 -10.03 2.64 -22.04
CA PRO A 48 -9.27 2.59 -23.28
C PRO A 48 -7.91 3.29 -23.09
N VAL A 49 -6.87 2.75 -23.73
CA VAL A 49 -5.51 3.32 -23.62
C VAL A 49 -5.45 4.76 -24.16
N SER A 50 -6.31 5.12 -25.14
CA SER A 50 -6.44 6.50 -25.63
C SER A 50 -6.82 7.51 -24.54
N ASP A 51 -7.54 7.05 -23.52
CA ASP A 51 -8.06 7.90 -22.43
C ASP A 51 -7.22 7.76 -21.14
N ALA A 52 -6.02 7.15 -21.27
CA ALA A 52 -5.15 6.92 -20.13
C ALA A 52 -4.76 8.22 -19.43
N PRO A 53 -5.05 8.39 -18.13
CA PRO A 53 -4.56 9.53 -17.38
C PRO A 53 -3.03 9.59 -17.39
N SER A 54 -2.46 10.77 -17.47
CA SER A 54 -0.99 10.96 -17.43
C SER A 54 -0.35 10.38 -16.16
N ARG A 55 -1.14 10.20 -15.10
CA ARG A 55 -0.73 9.60 -13.83
C ARG A 55 -0.75 8.06 -13.84
N ALA A 56 -1.29 7.41 -14.86
CA ALA A 56 -1.34 5.95 -14.99
C ALA A 56 0.04 5.41 -15.41
N SER A 57 0.94 5.25 -14.46
CA SER A 57 2.32 4.82 -14.77
C SER A 57 3.02 4.00 -13.69
N ARG A 58 2.34 3.59 -12.61
CA ARG A 58 2.94 2.74 -11.59
C ARG A 58 2.62 1.28 -11.88
N ALA A 59 3.68 0.48 -12.10
CA ALA A 59 3.55 -0.96 -12.17
C ALA A 59 3.20 -1.52 -10.78
N VAL A 60 2.29 -2.47 -10.74
CA VAL A 60 1.94 -3.23 -9.54
C VAL A 60 2.09 -4.73 -9.82
N LYS A 61 2.21 -5.51 -8.77
CA LYS A 61 2.23 -6.97 -8.81
C LYS A 61 1.48 -7.53 -7.61
N ASP A 62 1.16 -8.79 -7.62
CA ASP A 62 0.62 -9.46 -6.45
C ASP A 62 1.52 -9.25 -5.22
N GLY A 63 0.93 -8.92 -4.08
CA GLY A 63 1.66 -8.58 -2.86
C GLY A 63 2.24 -7.16 -2.80
N SER A 64 2.06 -6.30 -3.81
CA SER A 64 2.37 -4.87 -3.72
C SER A 64 1.47 -4.21 -2.68
N VAL A 65 1.96 -3.22 -1.95
CA VAL A 65 1.15 -2.36 -1.09
C VAL A 65 1.09 -0.95 -1.68
N LEU A 66 -0.11 -0.50 -1.99
CA LEU A 66 -0.37 0.86 -2.44
C LEU A 66 -0.48 1.77 -1.22
N PHE A 67 0.32 2.82 -1.16
CA PHE A 67 0.24 3.83 -0.12
C PHE A 67 0.00 5.21 -0.76
N SER A 68 -1.13 5.85 -0.46
CA SER A 68 -1.43 7.17 -1.03
C SER A 68 -0.46 8.23 -0.52
N LEU A 69 0.22 8.90 -1.46
CA LEU A 69 1.06 10.06 -1.17
C LEU A 69 0.23 11.32 -0.92
N VAL A 70 -1.00 11.36 -1.45
CA VAL A 70 -1.92 12.50 -1.34
C VAL A 70 -2.88 12.26 -0.19
N ARG A 71 -2.98 13.22 0.72
CA ARG A 71 -3.84 13.14 1.92
C ARG A 71 -3.64 11.80 2.66
N PRO A 72 -2.40 11.45 3.05
CA PRO A 72 -2.12 10.14 3.63
C PRO A 72 -2.91 9.86 4.91
N TYR A 73 -3.39 10.89 5.60
CA TYR A 73 -4.29 10.77 6.75
C TYR A 73 -5.66 10.15 6.42
N LEU A 74 -6.03 10.07 5.13
CA LEU A 74 -7.23 9.35 4.69
C LEU A 74 -7.00 7.84 4.59
N GLU A 75 -5.78 7.39 4.76
CA GLU A 75 -5.41 5.98 4.81
C GLU A 75 -5.85 5.18 3.58
N ASN A 76 -5.81 5.80 2.39
CA ASN A 76 -6.00 5.07 1.13
C ASN A 76 -4.79 4.15 0.89
N ILE A 77 -4.79 3.02 1.59
CA ILE A 77 -3.74 2.00 1.59
C ILE A 77 -4.40 0.67 1.27
N ALA A 78 -3.83 -0.11 0.35
CA ALA A 78 -4.37 -1.42 0.00
C ALA A 78 -3.28 -2.41 -0.40
N LEU A 79 -3.52 -3.69 -0.09
CA LEU A 79 -2.74 -4.80 -0.63
C LEU A 79 -3.25 -5.14 -2.04
N VAL A 80 -2.35 -5.25 -2.98
CA VAL A 80 -2.67 -5.73 -4.35
C VAL A 80 -2.77 -7.24 -4.33
N GLU A 81 -3.95 -7.76 -4.63
CA GLU A 81 -4.20 -9.19 -4.79
C GLU A 81 -3.94 -9.61 -6.24
N GLU A 82 -3.74 -10.91 -6.48
CA GLU A 82 -3.46 -11.49 -7.80
C GLU A 82 -4.39 -10.98 -8.91
N LYS A 83 -5.70 -10.86 -8.63
CA LYS A 83 -6.70 -10.35 -9.58
C LYS A 83 -6.44 -8.93 -10.08
N HIS A 84 -5.63 -8.15 -9.34
CA HIS A 84 -5.26 -6.78 -9.69
C HIS A 84 -3.79 -6.64 -10.10
N SER A 85 -3.04 -7.75 -10.21
CA SER A 85 -1.60 -7.75 -10.47
C SER A 85 -1.20 -7.17 -11.84
N ASN A 86 -2.14 -7.14 -12.78
CA ASN A 86 -1.96 -6.57 -14.13
C ASN A 86 -2.47 -5.12 -14.26
N CYS A 87 -2.98 -4.53 -13.18
CA CYS A 87 -3.43 -3.15 -13.20
C CYS A 87 -2.25 -2.18 -13.25
N ILE A 88 -2.55 -0.95 -13.63
CA ILE A 88 -1.62 0.18 -13.54
C ILE A 88 -2.14 1.14 -12.48
N ALA A 89 -1.31 1.47 -11.49
CA ALA A 89 -1.70 2.42 -10.46
C ALA A 89 -1.29 3.86 -10.79
N SER A 90 -1.97 4.80 -10.16
CA SER A 90 -1.69 6.23 -10.22
C SER A 90 -0.35 6.58 -9.59
N THR A 91 0.34 7.60 -10.13
CA THR A 91 1.51 8.22 -9.45
C THR A 91 1.18 8.86 -8.11
N GLY A 92 -0.10 8.98 -7.76
CA GLY A 92 -0.55 9.36 -6.43
C GLY A 92 -0.23 8.34 -5.35
N PHE A 93 0.13 7.10 -5.75
CA PHE A 93 0.62 6.07 -4.84
C PHE A 93 2.14 5.95 -4.86
N TYR A 94 2.70 5.66 -3.70
CA TYR A 94 3.93 4.91 -3.59
C TYR A 94 3.58 3.42 -3.59
N VAL A 95 4.18 2.66 -4.48
CA VAL A 95 3.98 1.21 -4.58
C VAL A 95 5.10 0.52 -3.82
N CYS A 96 4.78 0.03 -2.62
CA CYS A 96 5.72 -0.74 -1.82
C CYS A 96 5.78 -2.17 -2.39
N ASN A 97 6.91 -2.53 -2.96
CA ASN A 97 7.22 -3.90 -3.34
C ASN A 97 8.31 -4.42 -2.42
N SER A 98 8.08 -5.58 -1.82
CA SER A 98 9.09 -6.19 -0.97
C SER A 98 10.30 -6.65 -1.79
N ASN A 99 11.49 -6.37 -1.28
CA ASN A 99 12.73 -6.95 -1.80
C ASN A 99 13.15 -8.24 -1.06
N GLY A 100 12.23 -8.86 -0.32
CA GLY A 100 12.45 -10.09 0.46
C GLY A 100 12.71 -9.86 1.95
N VAL A 101 12.92 -8.61 2.38
CA VAL A 101 13.15 -8.27 3.80
C VAL A 101 11.85 -8.30 4.60
N LEU A 102 10.76 -7.83 4.01
CA LEU A 102 9.42 -7.85 4.59
C LEU A 102 8.53 -8.79 3.78
N LEU A 103 7.79 -9.66 4.44
CA LEU A 103 6.73 -10.42 3.77
C LEU A 103 5.63 -9.45 3.30
N PRO A 104 5.01 -9.64 2.12
CA PRO A 104 3.97 -8.74 1.60
C PRO A 104 2.85 -8.44 2.59
N GLU A 105 2.32 -9.45 3.26
CA GLU A 105 1.28 -9.28 4.28
C GLU A 105 1.77 -8.51 5.51
N PHE A 106 2.99 -8.79 5.99
CA PHE A 106 3.56 -8.05 7.11
C PHE A 106 3.80 -6.59 6.71
N MET A 107 4.32 -6.36 5.52
CA MET A 107 4.49 -5.02 4.94
C MET A 107 3.15 -4.27 4.89
N PHE A 108 2.06 -4.94 4.47
CA PHE A 108 0.73 -4.34 4.46
C PHE A 108 0.27 -3.93 5.86
N PHE A 109 0.33 -4.83 6.85
CA PHE A 109 -0.05 -4.49 8.22
C PHE A 109 0.82 -3.39 8.83
N LEU A 110 2.10 -3.37 8.46
CA LEU A 110 3.01 -2.31 8.88
C LEU A 110 2.63 -0.97 8.28
N MET A 111 2.30 -0.93 6.99
CA MET A 111 1.94 0.32 6.28
C MET A 111 0.61 0.91 6.75
N ILE A 112 -0.37 0.09 7.18
CA ILE A 112 -1.63 0.58 7.78
C ILE A 112 -1.49 0.90 9.28
N SER A 113 -0.36 0.60 9.90
CA SER A 113 -0.17 0.85 11.33
C SER A 113 -0.14 2.34 11.65
N GLY A 114 -0.66 2.71 12.83
CA GLY A 114 -0.57 4.07 13.33
C GLY A 114 0.87 4.58 13.45
N TYR A 115 1.84 3.69 13.64
CA TYR A 115 3.26 4.05 13.65
C TYR A 115 3.70 4.65 12.29
N VAL A 116 3.35 4.01 11.19
CA VAL A 116 3.72 4.47 9.85
C VAL A 116 2.85 5.65 9.43
N VAL A 117 1.53 5.52 9.51
CA VAL A 117 0.59 6.57 9.06
C VAL A 117 0.80 7.87 9.82
N ASN A 118 0.74 7.85 11.16
CA ASN A 118 0.88 9.07 11.95
C ASN A 118 2.30 9.67 11.85
N GLY A 119 3.31 8.80 11.73
CA GLY A 119 4.68 9.23 11.54
C GLY A 119 4.90 9.93 10.20
N LEU A 120 4.39 9.37 9.11
CA LEU A 120 4.51 9.96 7.78
C LEU A 120 3.65 11.23 7.62
N ASN A 121 2.48 11.31 8.27
CA ASN A 121 1.62 12.48 8.26
C ASN A 121 2.33 13.76 8.73
N GLN A 122 3.38 13.64 9.57
CA GLN A 122 4.16 14.79 10.04
C GLN A 122 4.97 15.48 8.92
N TYR A 123 5.17 14.81 7.79
CA TYR A 123 5.89 15.34 6.63
C TYR A 123 4.99 15.97 5.57
N MET A 124 3.67 16.00 5.81
CA MET A 124 2.72 16.59 4.85
C MET A 124 3.05 18.04 4.54
N LYS A 125 2.94 18.38 3.26
CA LYS A 125 3.09 19.74 2.73
C LYS A 125 1.95 20.07 1.78
N GLY A 126 1.56 21.33 1.71
CA GLY A 126 0.49 21.86 0.86
C GLY A 126 -0.83 22.04 1.62
N ASP A 127 -1.59 23.06 1.26
CA ASP A 127 -2.80 23.48 1.98
C ASP A 127 -4.05 22.72 1.51
N ASN A 128 -4.31 22.69 0.20
CA ASN A 128 -5.56 22.11 -0.35
C ASN A 128 -5.50 20.59 -0.53
N SER A 129 -4.32 20.07 -0.86
CA SER A 129 -4.08 18.64 -1.06
C SER A 129 -2.75 18.27 -0.42
N PRO A 130 -2.70 18.24 0.94
CA PRO A 130 -1.45 17.95 1.63
C PRO A 130 -0.93 16.57 1.21
N SER A 131 0.36 16.51 0.94
CA SER A 131 0.99 15.29 0.42
C SER A 131 2.37 15.08 1.04
N ILE A 132 2.81 13.83 1.01
CA ILE A 132 4.17 13.43 1.33
C ILE A 132 4.91 13.04 0.05
N SER A 133 6.22 13.00 0.10
CA SER A 133 7.06 12.56 -1.00
C SER A 133 7.43 11.09 -0.88
N LYS A 134 7.89 10.49 -1.99
CA LYS A 134 8.49 9.15 -1.96
C LYS A 134 9.66 9.08 -0.97
N ASP A 135 10.45 10.15 -0.88
CA ASP A 135 11.62 10.21 -0.01
C ASP A 135 11.24 10.11 1.48
N ASN A 136 10.04 10.58 1.86
CA ASN A 136 9.55 10.40 3.22
C ASN A 136 9.32 8.93 3.55
N ILE A 137 8.74 8.15 2.62
CA ILE A 137 8.55 6.70 2.77
C ILE A 137 9.89 5.96 2.74
N GLU A 138 10.76 6.29 1.78
CA GLU A 138 12.06 5.62 1.61
C GLU A 138 13.02 5.88 2.78
N ASN A 139 12.93 7.04 3.41
CA ASN A 139 13.76 7.40 4.57
C ASN A 139 13.12 7.08 5.92
N TRP A 140 11.84 6.66 5.97
CA TRP A 140 11.22 6.22 7.22
C TRP A 140 11.89 4.96 7.75
N LEU A 141 11.94 4.79 9.06
CA LEU A 141 12.47 3.59 9.71
C LEU A 141 11.36 2.57 9.92
N TYR A 142 11.56 1.37 9.42
CA TYR A 142 10.63 0.26 9.54
C TYR A 142 11.21 -0.82 10.45
N PRO A 143 10.42 -1.36 11.39
CA PRO A 143 10.83 -2.51 12.19
C PRO A 143 10.78 -3.77 11.34
N VAL A 144 11.84 -4.55 11.40
CA VAL A 144 12.01 -5.79 10.62
C VAL A 144 12.23 -6.96 11.58
N PRO A 145 11.17 -7.69 11.93
CA PRO A 145 11.28 -8.95 12.66
C PRO A 145 11.93 -10.05 11.80
N PRO A 146 12.46 -11.10 12.40
CA PRO A 146 12.77 -12.33 11.70
C PRO A 146 11.55 -12.87 10.93
N ILE A 147 11.76 -13.50 9.77
CA ILE A 147 10.66 -13.95 8.88
C ILE A 147 9.63 -14.83 9.59
N GLY A 148 10.06 -15.77 10.44
CA GLY A 148 9.12 -16.59 11.20
C GLY A 148 8.26 -15.80 12.19
N GLU A 149 8.79 -14.69 12.71
CA GLU A 149 8.03 -13.79 13.59
C GLU A 149 7.05 -12.92 12.78
N GLN A 150 7.44 -12.46 11.59
CA GLN A 150 6.52 -11.80 10.67
C GLN A 150 5.32 -12.68 10.33
N GLN A 151 5.55 -13.96 10.00
CA GLN A 151 4.49 -14.95 9.75
C GLN A 151 3.55 -15.11 10.95
N THR A 152 4.12 -15.23 12.15
CA THR A 152 3.35 -15.38 13.40
C THR A 152 2.49 -14.14 13.68
N ILE A 153 3.04 -12.93 13.47
CA ILE A 153 2.32 -11.68 13.64
C ILE A 153 1.16 -11.60 12.64
N CYS A 154 1.41 -11.89 11.36
CA CYS A 154 0.36 -11.87 10.33
C CYS A 154 -0.78 -12.84 10.66
N ALA A 155 -0.47 -14.07 11.07
CA ALA A 155 -1.48 -15.06 11.45
C ALA A 155 -2.36 -14.56 12.61
N LYS A 156 -1.75 -13.97 13.64
CA LYS A 156 -2.48 -13.39 14.78
C LYS A 156 -3.36 -12.21 14.37
N LEU A 157 -2.84 -11.28 13.57
CA LEU A 157 -3.60 -10.13 13.10
C LEU A 157 -4.80 -10.56 12.26
N LYS A 158 -4.63 -11.50 11.32
CA LYS A 158 -5.75 -12.06 10.54
C LYS A 158 -6.84 -12.64 11.44
N THR A 159 -6.47 -13.40 12.46
CA THR A 159 -7.43 -13.95 13.42
C THR A 159 -8.21 -12.81 14.11
N VAL A 160 -7.53 -11.78 14.58
CA VAL A 160 -8.18 -10.64 15.25
C VAL A 160 -9.12 -9.90 14.30
N PHE A 161 -8.68 -9.58 13.08
CA PHE A 161 -9.54 -8.91 12.10
C PHE A 161 -10.77 -9.74 11.75
N THR A 162 -10.63 -11.04 11.53
CA THR A 162 -11.77 -11.94 11.30
C THR A 162 -12.77 -11.93 12.47
N LEU A 163 -12.28 -11.91 13.71
CA LEU A 163 -13.15 -11.83 14.90
C LEU A 163 -13.89 -10.49 14.95
N VAL A 164 -13.22 -9.38 14.66
CA VAL A 164 -13.85 -8.05 14.63
C VAL A 164 -14.96 -7.99 13.57
N GLU A 165 -14.66 -8.46 12.34
CA GLU A 165 -15.65 -8.51 11.26
C GLU A 165 -16.89 -9.37 11.63
N ASN A 166 -16.68 -10.50 12.30
CA ASN A 166 -17.79 -11.36 12.74
C ASN A 166 -18.65 -10.66 13.81
N VAL A 167 -18.03 -9.92 14.72
CA VAL A 167 -18.77 -9.12 15.72
C VAL A 167 -19.55 -8.01 15.03
N GLU A 168 -18.96 -7.27 14.10
CA GLU A 168 -19.65 -6.22 13.35
C GLU A 168 -20.86 -6.77 12.58
N LYS A 169 -20.71 -7.92 11.91
CA LYS A 169 -21.82 -8.60 11.20
C LYS A 169 -22.93 -9.08 12.14
N SER A 170 -22.63 -9.36 13.40
CA SER A 170 -23.62 -9.81 14.39
C SER A 170 -24.41 -8.66 15.02
N LEU A 171 -23.93 -7.42 14.87
CA LEU A 171 -24.57 -6.21 15.43
C LEU A 171 -25.45 -5.48 14.41
N ASN A 172 -25.41 -5.85 13.14
CA ASN A 172 -26.22 -5.32 12.04
C ASN A 172 -27.30 -6.31 11.62
#